data_9d17ac783d50cdb692dedc97a534decb
#
_entry.id   9d17ac783d50cdb692dedc97a534decb
#
_cell.length_a   1.000
_cell.length_b   1.000
_cell.length_c   1.000
_cell.angle_alpha   90.00
_cell.angle_beta   90.00
_cell.angle_gamma   90.00
#
_symmetry.space_group_name_H-M   'P 1'
#
loop_
_entity.id
_entity.type
_entity.pdbx_description
1 polymer ?
#
loop_
_entity_poly.entity_id
_entity_poly.type
_entity_poly.pdbx_seq_one_letter_code
_entity_poly.pdbx_strand_id
1 'polypeptide(L)' 'MDDRAELETDLARLKQEHRDLDTAIEALEHMITGDQLQVQRLKKRKLVLKDQIIRLEDQLTPDIIA' A
#
# COMPACT_ATOMS: atom_id res chain seq x y z
N MET A 1 6.54 -9.93 -24.41
CA MET A 1 5.85 -9.32 -23.33
C MET A 1 6.43 -9.73 -22.02
N ASP A 2 6.71 -8.79 -21.16
CA ASP A 2 7.39 -9.11 -19.95
C ASP A 2 6.44 -8.96 -18.78
N ASP A 3 5.90 -10.04 -18.30
CA ASP A 3 4.98 -10.01 -17.20
C ASP A 3 5.65 -9.50 -15.93
N ARG A 4 6.93 -9.72 -15.83
CA ARG A 4 7.66 -9.26 -14.67
C ARG A 4 7.71 -7.74 -14.63
N ALA A 5 7.89 -7.10 -15.78
CA ALA A 5 7.92 -5.65 -15.84
C ALA A 5 6.56 -5.07 -15.45
N GLU A 6 5.48 -5.72 -15.85
CA GLU A 6 4.16 -5.28 -15.46
C GLU A 6 3.95 -5.40 -13.97
N LEU A 7 4.38 -6.51 -13.38
CA LEU A 7 4.28 -6.71 -11.94
C LEU A 7 5.09 -5.68 -11.18
N GLU A 8 6.28 -5.36 -11.68
CA GLU A 8 7.12 -4.37 -11.02
C GLU A 8 6.49 -2.97 -11.09
N THR A 9 5.85 -2.65 -12.20
CA THR A 9 5.17 -1.37 -12.36
C THR A 9 3.98 -1.29 -11.40
N ASP A 10 3.21 -2.36 -11.31
CA ASP A 10 2.07 -2.40 -10.40
C ASP A 10 2.52 -2.29 -8.94
N LEU A 11 3.62 -2.97 -8.62
CA LEU A 11 4.14 -2.92 -7.27
C LEU A 11 4.58 -1.51 -6.90
N ALA A 12 5.27 -0.84 -7.81
CA ALA A 12 5.72 0.53 -7.56
C ALA A 12 4.51 1.46 -7.34
N ARG A 13 3.45 1.28 -8.13
CA ARG A 13 2.25 2.09 -7.99
C ARG A 13 1.57 1.84 -6.65
N LEU A 14 1.47 0.58 -6.25
CA LEU A 14 0.85 0.24 -4.98
C LEU A 14 1.65 0.79 -3.80
N LYS A 15 2.96 0.73 -3.89
CA LYS A 15 3.80 1.29 -2.84
C LYS A 15 3.63 2.80 -2.72
N GLN A 16 3.48 3.48 -3.86
CA GLN A 16 3.26 4.91 -3.84
C GLN A 16 1.90 5.24 -3.22
N GLU A 17 0.86 4.49 -3.58
CA GLU A 17 -0.46 4.68 -3.00
C GLU A 17 -0.45 4.43 -1.49
N HIS A 18 0.28 3.41 -1.06
CA HIS A 18 0.41 3.09 0.36
C HIS A 18 1.06 4.26 1.10
N ARG A 19 2.10 4.83 0.52
CA ARG A 19 2.79 5.96 1.12
C ARG A 19 1.89 7.19 1.17
N ASP A 20 1.12 7.43 0.10
CA ASP A 20 0.21 8.56 0.04
C ASP A 20 -0.88 8.43 1.12
N LEU A 21 -1.39 7.23 1.32
CA LEU A 21 -2.38 6.98 2.35
C LEU A 21 -1.81 7.18 3.75
N ASP A 22 -0.58 6.75 3.95
CA ASP A 22 0.09 6.93 5.23
C ASP A 22 0.22 8.42 5.56
N THR A 23 0.60 9.22 4.57
CA THR A 23 0.72 10.65 4.74
C THR A 23 -0.63 11.29 5.03
N ALA A 24 -1.68 10.86 4.31
CA ALA A 24 -3.02 11.39 4.52
C ALA A 24 -3.56 11.04 5.91
N ILE A 25 -3.33 9.81 6.35
CA ILE A 25 -3.76 9.38 7.68
C ILE A 25 -3.07 10.22 8.74
N GLU A 26 -1.76 10.40 8.60
CA GLU A 26 -1.00 11.18 9.56
C GLU A 26 -1.51 12.62 9.61
N ALA A 27 -1.78 13.22 8.47
CA ALA A 27 -2.30 14.58 8.43
C ALA A 27 -3.66 14.68 9.12
N LEU A 28 -4.54 13.71 8.89
CA LEU A 28 -5.86 13.73 9.50
C LEU A 28 -5.79 13.50 11.01
N GLU A 29 -4.88 12.67 11.44
CA GLU A 29 -4.74 12.40 12.88
C GLU A 29 -4.21 13.61 13.63
N HIS A 30 -3.49 14.50 12.96
CA HIS A 30 -2.99 15.71 13.60
C HIS A 30 -3.99 16.86 13.55
N MET A 31 -5.13 16.70 12.90
CA MET A 31 -6.11 17.74 12.84
C MET A 31 -6.98 17.73 14.09
N ILE A 32 -7.30 18.90 14.61
CA ILE A 32 -8.11 19.00 15.79
C ILE A 32 -9.51 18.44 15.55
N THR A 33 -10.03 18.65 14.35
CA THR A 33 -11.36 18.18 14.03
C THR A 33 -11.28 17.00 13.07
N GLY A 34 -10.28 16.19 13.21
CA GLY A 34 -10.12 15.04 12.32
C GLY A 34 -11.28 14.07 12.40
N ASP A 35 -11.73 13.59 11.24
CA ASP A 35 -12.84 12.68 11.18
C ASP A 35 -12.34 11.27 11.43
N GLN A 36 -12.69 10.71 12.57
CA GLN A 36 -12.25 9.38 12.97
C GLN A 36 -12.73 8.31 12.00
N LEU A 37 -13.92 8.49 11.46
CA LEU A 37 -14.46 7.53 10.52
C LEU A 37 -13.62 7.50 9.24
N GLN A 38 -13.22 8.68 8.75
CA GLN A 38 -12.40 8.77 7.57
C GLN A 38 -11.02 8.18 7.82
N VAL A 39 -10.45 8.43 8.98
CA VAL A 39 -9.16 7.86 9.36
C VAL A 39 -9.25 6.34 9.35
N GLN A 40 -10.30 5.77 9.90
CA GLN A 40 -10.47 4.32 9.93
C GLN A 40 -10.61 3.74 8.53
N ARG A 41 -11.33 4.43 7.66
CA ARG A 41 -11.48 3.97 6.28
C ARG A 41 -10.14 3.97 5.54
N LEU A 42 -9.34 5.00 5.75
CA LEU A 42 -8.04 5.09 5.12
C LEU A 42 -7.09 4.03 5.67
N LYS A 43 -7.15 3.76 6.97
CA LYS A 43 -6.32 2.72 7.56
C LYS A 43 -6.68 1.35 7.01
N LYS A 44 -7.96 1.10 6.81
CA LYS A 44 -8.40 -0.16 6.25
C LYS A 44 -7.92 -0.31 4.82
N ARG A 45 -8.01 0.76 4.03
CA ARG A 45 -7.52 0.71 2.66
C ARG A 45 -6.00 0.50 2.63
N LYS A 46 -5.28 1.10 3.57
CA LYS A 46 -3.84 0.92 3.66
C LYS A 46 -3.49 -0.55 3.91
N LEU A 47 -4.27 -1.22 4.75
CA LEU A 47 -4.04 -2.64 5.01
C LEU A 47 -4.28 -3.49 3.77
N VAL A 48 -5.29 -3.15 2.98
CA VAL A 48 -5.57 -3.86 1.74
C VAL A 48 -4.42 -3.67 0.76
N LEU A 49 -3.92 -2.44 0.65
CA LEU A 49 -2.79 -2.18 -0.24
C LEU A 49 -1.53 -2.92 0.22
N LYS A 50 -1.29 -2.96 1.51
CA LYS A 50 -0.14 -3.67 2.04
C LYS A 50 -0.22 -5.15 1.70
N ASP A 51 -1.40 -5.73 1.81
CA ASP A 51 -1.59 -7.13 1.48
C ASP A 51 -1.31 -7.38 0.00
N GLN A 52 -1.78 -6.48 -0.88
CA GLN A 52 -1.52 -6.58 -2.30
C GLN A 52 -0.04 -6.45 -2.61
N ILE A 53 0.64 -5.54 -1.93
CA ILE A 53 2.08 -5.36 -2.10
C ILE A 53 2.83 -6.66 -1.74
N ILE A 54 2.48 -7.25 -0.63
CA ILE A 54 3.13 -8.49 -0.19
C ILE A 54 2.92 -9.59 -1.22
N ARG A 55 1.71 -9.70 -1.75
CA ARG A 55 1.42 -10.72 -2.75
C ARG A 55 2.22 -10.53 -4.03
N LEU A 56 2.38 -9.28 -4.46
CA LEU A 56 3.18 -9.00 -5.64
C LEU A 56 4.65 -9.24 -5.39
N GLU A 57 5.12 -8.88 -4.22
CA GLU A 57 6.52 -9.14 -3.86
C GLU A 57 6.82 -10.62 -3.85
N ASP A 58 5.87 -11.42 -3.36
CA ASP A 58 6.04 -12.88 -3.37
C ASP A 58 6.13 -13.41 -4.79
N GLN A 59 5.39 -12.82 -5.72
CA GLN A 59 5.46 -13.24 -7.11
C GLN A 59 6.77 -12.85 -7.78
N LEU A 60 7.31 -11.70 -7.38
CA LEU A 60 8.54 -11.22 -8.00
C LEU A 60 9.80 -11.82 -7.38
N THR A 61 9.73 -12.25 -6.14
CA THR A 61 10.89 -12.85 -5.50
C THR A 61 10.52 -14.19 -4.91
N PRO A 62 10.24 -15.16 -5.74
CA PRO A 62 9.78 -16.46 -5.28
C PRO A 62 10.91 -17.20 -4.63
N ASP A 63 10.62 -17.83 -3.60
CA ASP A 63 11.49 -18.79 -3.17
C ASP A 63 12.83 -18.51 -2.85
N ILE A 64 13.07 -17.53 -2.26
CA ILE A 64 14.32 -17.26 -1.94
C ILE A 64 14.70 -17.86 -0.76
N ILE A 65 14.04 -18.65 -0.23
CA ILE A 65 14.35 -19.15 0.95
C ILE A 65 15.29 -20.08 1.01
N ALA A 66 16.06 -20.01 1.70
CA ALA A 66 17.05 -21.02 1.82
C ALA A 66 16.65 -22.06 2.78
#